data_3631c60b898c923b88abcbfa238e1689
#
_entry.id   3631c60b898c923b88abcbfa238e1689
#
_cell.length_a   1.000
_cell.length_b   1.000
_cell.length_c   1.000
_cell.angle_alpha   90.00
_cell.angle_beta   90.00
_cell.angle_gamma   90.00
#
_symmetry.space_group_name_H-M   'P 1'
#
loop_
_entity.id
_entity.type
_entity.pdbx_description
1 polymer ?
#
loop_
_entity_poly.entity_id
_entity_poly.type
_entity_poly.pdbx_seq_one_letter_code
_entity_poly.pdbx_strand_id
1 'polypeptide(L)'
;MEREGSVRIPAGCAIAALISKEGRMIAGDVIIRGIATMHDRSNGLGGGFAAYGIYPEHRDQYALHIFFDSKDRRSVCEGILRERFEVVRAERIPTRRIPAITDEPLIWRYFVSPLRSVLAAAQQDEEEYMVRTVTKLNAELSGCYVFSCGKNMGIFKAVGFPEDVSTFYRLEEYKAYSWTAHGRYPTNTPGWWGGAHPFGLLDRTIVHNGEISSYDANRRFIEMYGYKCTLQTDTEVITYIADFLLRRQKLSLHELAAVIAAPFWDTIARKDPAAQKIHTYLRTVFAGLLITGPFSIILGYTGGMMALNDRLKLRAMVTGSKDDCVCIASEEAAIRAMEPDAENIYAPAGGEPFIVNVKEGCF
;
A
#
# COMPACT_ATOMS: atom_id res chain seq x y z
N MET A 1 20.18 -23.91 -28.95
CA MET A 1 18.78 -24.22 -28.59
C MET A 1 18.76 -24.42 -27.08
N GLU A 2 18.20 -23.48 -26.34
CA GLU A 2 17.91 -23.69 -24.92
C GLU A 2 16.87 -24.83 -24.82
N ARG A 3 17.09 -25.78 -23.96
CA ARG A 3 16.15 -26.86 -23.76
C ARG A 3 14.90 -26.32 -23.07
N GLU A 4 13.73 -26.57 -23.59
CA GLU A 4 12.45 -26.25 -22.96
C GLU A 4 12.46 -26.74 -21.50
N GLY A 5 12.20 -25.81 -20.55
CA GLY A 5 12.25 -26.09 -19.11
C GLY A 5 13.64 -25.98 -18.45
N SER A 6 14.71 -25.62 -19.21
CA SER A 6 16.05 -25.45 -18.64
C SER A 6 16.24 -24.13 -17.85
N VAL A 7 15.43 -23.12 -18.14
CA VAL A 7 15.38 -21.86 -17.40
C VAL A 7 13.95 -21.64 -16.92
N ARG A 8 13.74 -21.65 -15.62
CA ARG A 8 12.47 -21.30 -15.00
C ARG A 8 12.63 -19.89 -14.43
N ILE A 9 12.05 -18.90 -15.09
CA ILE A 9 11.96 -17.55 -14.54
C ILE A 9 10.76 -17.54 -13.58
N PRO A 10 10.97 -17.32 -12.27
CA PRO A 10 9.86 -17.20 -11.33
C PRO A 10 8.99 -16.03 -11.76
N ALA A 11 7.70 -16.27 -11.99
CA ALA A 11 6.72 -15.26 -12.31
C ALA A 11 5.85 -14.96 -11.10
N GLY A 12 5.66 -13.68 -10.80
CA GLY A 12 4.80 -13.20 -9.72
C GLY A 12 5.42 -12.03 -8.98
N CYS A 13 4.59 -11.12 -8.49
CA CYS A 13 5.04 -9.92 -7.78
C CYS A 13 5.95 -10.25 -6.59
N ALA A 14 6.86 -9.32 -6.28
CA ALA A 14 7.64 -9.31 -5.05
C ALA A 14 7.04 -8.32 -4.05
N ILE A 15 6.88 -8.71 -2.78
CA ILE A 15 6.56 -7.81 -1.69
C ILE A 15 7.57 -7.96 -0.57
N ALA A 16 7.95 -6.83 0.04
CA ALA A 16 8.79 -6.79 1.22
C ALA A 16 8.35 -5.66 2.15
N ALA A 17 8.59 -5.83 3.45
CA ALA A 17 8.37 -4.78 4.43
C ALA A 17 9.31 -4.96 5.62
N LEU A 18 9.57 -3.87 6.31
CA LEU A 18 10.25 -3.87 7.61
C LEU A 18 9.67 -2.78 8.51
N ILE A 19 9.69 -3.02 9.81
CA ILE A 19 9.21 -2.08 10.82
C ILE A 19 10.02 -2.22 12.10
N SER A 20 10.35 -1.07 12.72
CA SER A 20 10.86 -1.03 14.09
C SER A 20 9.70 -0.92 15.08
N LYS A 21 9.58 -1.85 16.00
CA LYS A 21 8.58 -1.80 17.09
C LYS A 21 8.83 -0.64 18.07
N GLU A 22 10.03 -0.09 18.08
CA GLU A 22 10.42 1.04 18.94
C GLU A 22 10.46 2.37 18.19
N GLY A 23 9.96 2.42 16.94
CA GLY A 23 9.94 3.66 16.15
C GLY A 23 11.32 4.12 15.68
N ARG A 24 12.35 3.26 15.77
CA ARG A 24 13.69 3.58 15.29
C ARG A 24 13.69 3.83 13.79
N MET A 25 14.29 4.92 13.37
CA MET A 25 14.37 5.32 11.98
C MET A 25 15.41 4.47 11.24
N ILE A 26 14.95 3.66 10.28
CA ILE A 26 15.72 2.75 9.46
C ILE A 26 15.96 3.38 8.09
N ALA A 27 17.19 3.36 7.61
CA ALA A 27 17.54 3.91 6.31
C ALA A 27 16.92 3.09 5.15
N GLY A 28 16.58 3.78 4.05
CA GLY A 28 15.92 3.16 2.91
C GLY A 28 16.76 2.10 2.18
N ASP A 29 18.10 2.13 2.30
CA ASP A 29 18.96 1.11 1.73
C ASP A 29 18.68 -0.31 2.26
N VAL A 30 18.13 -0.43 3.47
CA VAL A 30 17.78 -1.74 4.07
C VAL A 30 16.66 -2.41 3.30
N ILE A 31 15.53 -1.69 3.08
CA ILE A 31 14.39 -2.26 2.30
C ILE A 31 14.77 -2.46 0.84
N ILE A 32 15.62 -1.58 0.26
CA ILE A 32 16.10 -1.69 -1.11
C ILE A 32 16.90 -2.99 -1.29
N ARG A 33 17.83 -3.31 -0.38
CA ARG A 33 18.56 -4.60 -0.43
C ARG A 33 17.61 -5.79 -0.37
N GLY A 34 16.59 -5.73 0.49
CA GLY A 34 15.61 -6.82 0.59
C GLY A 34 14.84 -7.05 -0.69
N ILE A 35 14.23 -6.00 -1.26
CA ILE A 35 13.42 -6.17 -2.47
C ILE A 35 14.26 -6.54 -3.70
N ALA A 36 15.52 -6.06 -3.80
CA ALA A 36 16.44 -6.36 -4.90
C ALA A 36 16.80 -7.85 -5.00
N THR A 37 16.80 -8.62 -3.89
CA THR A 37 17.01 -10.09 -3.93
C THR A 37 15.91 -10.83 -4.69
N MET A 38 14.78 -10.19 -4.89
CA MET A 38 13.61 -10.73 -5.59
C MET A 38 13.44 -10.12 -6.99
N HIS A 39 14.50 -9.60 -7.60
CA HIS A 39 14.51 -8.96 -8.93
C HIS A 39 13.75 -9.80 -9.97
N ASP A 40 14.05 -11.08 -10.07
CA ASP A 40 13.47 -12.00 -11.05
C ASP A 40 11.95 -12.25 -10.87
N ARG A 41 11.38 -11.80 -9.75
CA ARG A 41 9.91 -11.82 -9.54
C ARG A 41 9.21 -10.62 -10.18
N SER A 42 9.96 -9.61 -10.59
CA SER A 42 9.44 -8.42 -11.29
C SER A 42 9.81 -8.48 -12.77
N ASN A 43 9.07 -7.76 -13.60
CA ASN A 43 9.42 -7.59 -15.02
C ASN A 43 9.65 -6.11 -15.40
N GLY A 44 9.85 -5.24 -14.41
CA GLY A 44 10.12 -3.83 -14.63
C GLY A 44 8.91 -2.97 -15.04
N LEU A 45 7.71 -3.54 -15.10
CA LEU A 45 6.48 -2.81 -15.46
C LEU A 45 5.83 -2.11 -14.25
N GLY A 46 6.59 -1.90 -13.20
CA GLY A 46 6.22 -1.12 -12.03
C GLY A 46 6.94 -1.55 -10.76
N GLY A 47 7.34 -0.57 -9.98
CA GLY A 47 7.94 -0.76 -8.67
C GLY A 47 7.61 0.39 -7.75
N GLY A 48 7.78 0.22 -6.45
CA GLY A 48 7.62 1.33 -5.52
C GLY A 48 7.69 0.95 -4.06
N PHE A 49 7.59 1.98 -3.26
CA PHE A 49 7.79 1.96 -1.82
C PHE A 49 6.76 2.83 -1.12
N ALA A 50 6.40 2.47 0.11
CA ALA A 50 5.79 3.40 1.04
C ALA A 50 6.64 3.47 2.32
N ALA A 51 6.70 4.66 2.92
CA ALA A 51 7.54 4.96 4.06
C ALA A 51 6.76 5.79 5.09
N TYR A 52 6.92 5.48 6.37
CA TYR A 52 6.22 6.12 7.48
C TYR A 52 7.21 6.76 8.45
N GLY A 53 6.88 7.99 8.89
CA GLY A 53 7.75 8.81 9.75
C GLY A 53 8.72 9.70 8.97
N ILE A 54 8.55 9.84 7.65
CA ILE A 54 9.51 10.52 6.77
C ILE A 54 9.37 12.04 6.70
N TYR A 55 8.31 12.60 7.26
CA TYR A 55 8.04 14.03 7.25
C TYR A 55 7.77 14.59 8.67
N PRO A 56 8.72 14.46 9.61
CA PRO A 56 8.49 14.84 11.01
C PRO A 56 8.14 16.32 11.21
N GLU A 57 8.67 17.22 10.35
CA GLU A 57 8.36 18.66 10.39
C GLU A 57 6.94 18.97 9.87
N HIS A 58 6.32 18.05 9.14
CA HIS A 58 5.00 18.15 8.53
C HIS A 58 4.07 17.02 8.98
N ARG A 59 4.31 16.45 10.18
CA ARG A 59 3.60 15.26 10.64
C ARG A 59 2.09 15.46 10.81
N ASP A 60 1.64 16.70 10.99
CA ASP A 60 0.23 17.05 11.17
C ASP A 60 -0.47 17.42 9.85
N GLN A 61 0.29 17.65 8.77
CA GLN A 61 -0.23 17.95 7.44
C GLN A 61 -0.35 16.67 6.59
N TYR A 62 -1.32 16.66 5.67
CA TYR A 62 -1.39 15.65 4.63
C TYR A 62 -0.31 15.89 3.58
N ALA A 63 0.52 14.89 3.32
CA ALA A 63 1.53 14.91 2.26
C ALA A 63 0.89 14.37 0.97
N LEU A 64 0.44 15.26 0.10
CA LEU A 64 -0.08 14.87 -1.20
C LEU A 64 1.07 14.71 -2.19
N HIS A 65 1.32 13.48 -2.65
CA HIS A 65 2.21 13.26 -3.79
C HIS A 65 1.34 13.15 -5.06
N ILE A 66 1.65 13.95 -6.07
CA ILE A 66 0.83 14.09 -7.26
C ILE A 66 1.67 13.96 -8.52
N PHE A 67 1.22 13.13 -9.46
CA PHE A 67 1.69 13.12 -10.84
C PHE A 67 0.90 14.12 -11.67
N PHE A 68 1.59 14.84 -12.55
CA PHE A 68 0.97 15.72 -13.53
C PHE A 68 1.55 15.46 -14.93
N ASP A 69 0.69 15.39 -15.92
CA ASP A 69 1.10 15.24 -17.33
C ASP A 69 1.73 16.52 -17.88
N SER A 70 1.37 17.68 -17.34
CA SER A 70 1.88 18.98 -17.79
C SER A 70 1.87 20.06 -16.70
N LYS A 71 2.57 21.17 -16.96
CA LYS A 71 2.55 22.36 -16.09
C LYS A 71 1.16 22.98 -15.99
N ASP A 72 0.38 22.94 -17.06
CA ASP A 72 -0.99 23.50 -17.09
C ASP A 72 -1.90 22.69 -16.17
N ARG A 73 -1.81 21.35 -16.21
CA ARG A 73 -2.56 20.46 -15.30
C ARG A 73 -2.19 20.69 -13.85
N ARG A 74 -0.89 20.90 -13.59
CA ARG A 74 -0.45 21.29 -12.25
C ARG A 74 -1.07 22.62 -11.80
N SER A 75 -1.05 23.64 -12.65
CA SER A 75 -1.62 24.96 -12.31
C SER A 75 -3.11 24.89 -12.00
N VAL A 76 -3.88 24.10 -12.76
CA VAL A 76 -5.31 23.86 -12.50
C VAL A 76 -5.50 23.16 -11.14
N CYS A 77 -4.75 22.10 -10.87
CA CYS A 77 -4.82 21.38 -9.60
C CYS A 77 -4.45 22.28 -8.41
N GLU A 78 -3.38 23.08 -8.53
CA GLU A 78 -2.97 24.05 -7.50
C GLU A 78 -4.05 25.09 -7.20
N GLY A 79 -4.82 25.53 -8.20
CA GLY A 79 -5.98 26.38 -8.00
C GLY A 79 -7.01 25.72 -7.09
N ILE A 80 -7.38 24.47 -7.41
CA ILE A 80 -8.32 23.67 -6.61
C ILE A 80 -7.79 23.42 -5.19
N LEU A 81 -6.47 23.15 -5.04
CA LEU A 81 -5.87 22.94 -3.73
C LEU A 81 -5.97 24.19 -2.86
N ARG A 82 -5.65 25.40 -3.40
CA ARG A 82 -5.71 26.67 -2.65
C ARG A 82 -7.13 27.06 -2.23
N GLU A 83 -8.14 26.66 -2.99
CA GLU A 83 -9.56 26.88 -2.60
C GLU A 83 -10.01 26.01 -1.43
N ARG A 84 -9.35 24.87 -1.20
CA ARG A 84 -9.80 23.83 -0.27
C ARG A 84 -8.87 23.65 0.94
N PHE A 85 -7.60 23.99 0.76
CA PHE A 85 -6.54 23.72 1.72
C PHE A 85 -5.67 24.94 1.98
N GLU A 86 -5.17 25.04 3.19
CA GLU A 86 -3.95 25.75 3.48
C GLU A 86 -2.77 24.94 2.94
N VAL A 87 -2.07 25.47 1.95
CA VAL A 87 -0.86 24.85 1.37
C VAL A 87 0.35 25.37 2.14
N VAL A 88 0.84 24.58 3.09
CA VAL A 88 1.99 24.95 3.94
C VAL A 88 3.29 24.96 3.13
N ARG A 89 3.46 23.95 2.28
CA ARG A 89 4.64 23.82 1.41
C ARG A 89 4.27 23.09 0.11
N ALA A 90 4.89 23.51 -0.97
CA ALA A 90 4.78 22.85 -2.28
C ALA A 90 6.17 22.76 -2.91
N GLU A 91 6.57 21.57 -3.35
CA GLU A 91 7.89 21.35 -3.92
C GLU A 91 7.90 20.18 -4.90
N ARG A 92 8.85 20.16 -5.82
CA ARG A 92 9.12 18.99 -6.64
C ARG A 92 9.73 17.91 -5.73
N ILE A 93 9.25 16.66 -5.84
CA ILE A 93 9.90 15.55 -5.13
C ILE A 93 11.31 15.39 -5.72
N PRO A 94 12.37 15.33 -4.89
CA PRO A 94 13.72 15.13 -5.37
C PRO A 94 13.86 13.81 -6.13
N THR A 95 14.37 13.90 -7.36
CA THR A 95 14.63 12.74 -8.21
C THR A 95 16.03 12.78 -8.79
N ARG A 96 16.54 11.63 -9.21
CA ARG A 96 17.79 11.46 -9.93
C ARG A 96 17.47 10.87 -11.30
N ARG A 97 17.90 11.51 -12.38
CA ARG A 97 17.71 10.95 -13.73
C ARG A 97 18.54 9.68 -13.89
N ILE A 98 17.87 8.59 -14.27
CA ILE A 98 18.52 7.32 -14.61
C ILE A 98 17.94 6.78 -15.93
N PRO A 99 18.73 6.06 -16.76
CA PRO A 99 18.27 5.55 -18.04
C PRO A 99 17.12 4.55 -17.96
N ALA A 100 17.01 3.80 -16.85
CA ALA A 100 16.00 2.77 -16.64
C ALA A 100 14.58 3.33 -16.42
N ILE A 101 14.45 4.61 -16.01
CA ILE A 101 13.16 5.25 -15.77
C ILE A 101 12.88 6.23 -16.88
N THR A 102 11.85 5.98 -17.67
CA THR A 102 11.41 6.78 -18.81
C THR A 102 10.03 7.38 -18.60
N ASP A 103 9.66 8.33 -19.47
CA ASP A 103 8.32 8.96 -19.49
C ASP A 103 7.91 9.56 -18.13
N GLU A 104 8.88 10.20 -17.45
CA GLU A 104 8.71 10.81 -16.14
C GLU A 104 7.64 11.90 -16.18
N PRO A 105 6.53 11.79 -15.42
CA PRO A 105 5.58 12.87 -15.22
C PRO A 105 6.20 13.99 -14.38
N LEU A 106 5.52 15.12 -14.25
CA LEU A 106 5.88 16.11 -13.23
C LEU A 106 5.45 15.57 -11.86
N ILE A 107 6.40 15.40 -10.94
CA ILE A 107 6.17 14.79 -9.62
C ILE A 107 6.30 15.85 -8.53
N TRP A 108 5.19 16.17 -7.87
CA TRP A 108 5.15 17.21 -6.85
C TRP A 108 4.60 16.69 -5.53
N ARG A 109 5.06 17.30 -4.44
CA ARG A 109 4.59 17.09 -3.09
C ARG A 109 4.04 18.38 -2.53
N TYR A 110 2.85 18.28 -1.92
CA TYR A 110 2.19 19.39 -1.22
C TYR A 110 1.90 18.96 0.21
N PHE A 111 2.29 19.77 1.17
CA PHE A 111 1.87 19.62 2.57
C PHE A 111 0.69 20.53 2.79
N VAL A 112 -0.47 19.93 3.10
CA VAL A 112 -1.74 20.64 3.14
C VAL A 112 -2.54 20.34 4.41
N SER A 113 -3.35 21.31 4.84
CA SER A 113 -4.37 21.13 5.87
C SER A 113 -5.71 21.62 5.32
N PRO A 114 -6.82 20.91 5.47
CA PRO A 114 -8.13 21.37 5.02
C PRO A 114 -8.51 22.70 5.70
N LEU A 115 -9.06 23.65 4.94
CA LEU A 115 -9.53 24.92 5.48
C LEU A 115 -10.72 24.68 6.42
N ARG A 116 -10.72 25.28 7.59
CA ARG A 116 -11.81 25.17 8.59
C ARG A 116 -13.17 25.55 8.03
N SER A 117 -13.23 26.61 7.20
CA SER A 117 -14.45 27.04 6.52
C SER A 117 -15.02 25.97 5.59
N VAL A 118 -14.15 25.24 4.91
CA VAL A 118 -14.53 24.20 3.97
C VAL A 118 -15.03 22.96 4.71
N LEU A 119 -14.36 22.55 5.80
CA LEU A 119 -14.82 21.46 6.66
C LEU A 119 -16.18 21.75 7.28
N ALA A 120 -16.36 22.97 7.80
CA ALA A 120 -17.65 23.40 8.38
C ALA A 120 -18.79 23.38 7.33
N ALA A 121 -18.52 23.84 6.11
CA ALA A 121 -19.50 23.80 5.02
C ALA A 121 -19.81 22.37 4.54
N ALA A 122 -18.82 21.48 4.55
CA ALA A 122 -18.96 20.09 4.12
C ALA A 122 -19.72 19.22 5.13
N GLN A 123 -19.80 19.60 6.39
CA GLN A 123 -20.38 18.82 7.49
C GLN A 123 -19.83 17.39 7.59
N GLN A 124 -18.52 17.26 7.37
CA GLN A 124 -17.81 15.97 7.35
C GLN A 124 -16.61 16.04 8.27
N ASP A 125 -16.17 14.86 8.74
CA ASP A 125 -14.86 14.77 9.38
C ASP A 125 -13.72 15.00 8.35
N GLU A 126 -12.54 15.34 8.87
CA GLU A 126 -11.38 15.70 8.06
C GLU A 126 -10.94 14.57 7.13
N GLU A 127 -10.93 13.33 7.60
CA GLU A 127 -10.50 12.16 6.80
C GLU A 127 -11.50 11.89 5.65
N GLU A 128 -12.81 11.96 5.93
CA GLU A 128 -13.84 11.76 4.89
C GLU A 128 -13.75 12.87 3.83
N TYR A 129 -13.51 14.11 4.26
CA TYR A 129 -13.30 15.22 3.34
C TYR A 129 -12.07 15.00 2.44
N MET A 130 -10.95 14.53 3.03
CA MET A 130 -9.74 14.20 2.27
C MET A 130 -10.00 13.10 1.26
N VAL A 131 -10.61 12.00 1.68
CA VAL A 131 -10.93 10.86 0.80
C VAL A 131 -11.79 11.31 -0.38
N ARG A 132 -12.85 12.07 -0.13
CA ARG A 132 -13.73 12.59 -1.20
C ARG A 132 -12.99 13.53 -2.14
N THR A 133 -12.15 14.41 -1.61
CA THR A 133 -11.39 15.34 -2.43
C THR A 133 -10.38 14.63 -3.32
N VAL A 134 -9.61 13.69 -2.77
CA VAL A 134 -8.64 12.88 -3.54
C VAL A 134 -9.36 12.04 -4.60
N THR A 135 -10.44 11.37 -4.23
CA THR A 135 -11.25 10.57 -5.17
C THR A 135 -11.77 11.44 -6.33
N LYS A 136 -12.26 12.65 -6.01
CA LYS A 136 -12.75 13.59 -7.03
C LYS A 136 -11.63 14.08 -7.94
N LEU A 137 -10.47 14.46 -7.39
CA LEU A 137 -9.30 14.86 -8.18
C LEU A 137 -8.88 13.75 -9.15
N ASN A 138 -8.76 12.52 -8.66
CA ASN A 138 -8.33 11.38 -9.47
C ASN A 138 -9.37 10.96 -10.53
N ALA A 139 -10.67 11.15 -10.25
CA ALA A 139 -11.73 10.76 -11.20
C ALA A 139 -12.07 11.84 -12.23
N GLU A 140 -11.97 13.12 -11.87
CA GLU A 140 -12.50 14.22 -12.68
C GLU A 140 -11.41 15.10 -13.31
N LEU A 141 -10.20 15.15 -12.75
CA LEU A 141 -9.11 15.99 -13.27
C LEU A 141 -8.12 15.17 -14.10
N SER A 142 -8.39 15.05 -15.39
CA SER A 142 -7.48 14.37 -16.33
C SER A 142 -6.07 14.99 -16.30
N GLY A 143 -5.05 14.14 -16.31
CA GLY A 143 -3.65 14.55 -16.25
C GLY A 143 -3.16 14.97 -14.87
N CYS A 144 -3.92 14.62 -13.81
CA CYS A 144 -3.57 14.79 -12.42
C CYS A 144 -3.89 13.50 -11.67
N TYR A 145 -2.95 12.96 -10.92
CA TYR A 145 -3.16 11.76 -10.13
C TYR A 145 -2.48 11.86 -8.76
N VAL A 146 -3.29 11.96 -7.71
CA VAL A 146 -2.84 11.91 -6.31
C VAL A 146 -2.60 10.45 -5.94
N PHE A 147 -1.35 10.07 -5.70
CA PHE A 147 -0.96 8.69 -5.42
C PHE A 147 -0.50 8.47 -3.96
N SER A 148 -0.36 9.54 -3.18
CA SER A 148 -0.12 9.52 -1.73
C SER A 148 -0.86 10.67 -1.10
N CYS A 149 -1.50 10.46 0.06
CA CYS A 149 -2.30 11.48 0.73
C CYS A 149 -2.39 11.27 2.26
N GLY A 150 -1.41 10.62 2.86
CA GLY A 150 -1.35 10.41 4.32
C GLY A 150 -0.56 11.49 5.07
N LYS A 151 -0.64 11.46 6.40
CA LYS A 151 0.16 12.30 7.29
C LYS A 151 1.47 11.59 7.65
N ASN A 152 2.58 12.34 7.66
CA ASN A 152 3.91 11.83 8.00
C ASN A 152 4.32 10.56 7.26
N MET A 153 3.85 10.39 6.04
CA MET A 153 4.16 9.24 5.19
C MET A 153 4.19 9.63 3.72
N GLY A 154 4.78 8.78 2.88
CA GLY A 154 4.80 8.99 1.44
C GLY A 154 4.92 7.70 0.66
N ILE A 155 4.31 7.67 -0.53
CA ILE A 155 4.46 6.63 -1.52
C ILE A 155 5.41 7.13 -2.61
N PHE A 156 6.28 6.26 -3.08
CA PHE A 156 7.24 6.50 -4.17
C PHE A 156 7.09 5.37 -5.16
N LYS A 157 6.64 5.63 -6.39
CA LYS A 157 6.39 4.60 -7.39
C LYS A 157 6.63 5.08 -8.81
N ALA A 158 7.02 4.16 -9.69
CA ALA A 158 7.26 4.42 -11.09
C ALA A 158 7.15 3.13 -11.92
N VAL A 159 7.23 3.27 -13.25
CA VAL A 159 7.52 2.15 -14.15
C VAL A 159 9.02 1.88 -14.08
N GLY A 160 9.42 0.68 -13.67
CA GLY A 160 10.80 0.25 -13.47
C GLY A 160 10.87 -0.88 -12.46
N PHE A 161 12.05 -1.47 -12.32
CA PHE A 161 12.34 -2.37 -11.21
C PHE A 161 12.40 -1.60 -9.90
N PRO A 162 12.09 -2.23 -8.73
CA PRO A 162 12.11 -1.52 -7.45
C PRO A 162 13.43 -0.81 -7.15
N GLU A 163 14.57 -1.43 -7.44
CA GLU A 163 15.90 -0.86 -7.26
C GLU A 163 16.15 0.37 -8.14
N ASP A 164 15.61 0.40 -9.36
CA ASP A 164 15.67 1.57 -10.24
C ASP A 164 14.78 2.69 -9.68
N VAL A 165 13.56 2.34 -9.24
CA VAL A 165 12.64 3.29 -8.62
C VAL A 165 13.24 3.91 -7.36
N SER A 166 13.92 3.10 -6.55
CA SER A 166 14.60 3.59 -5.35
C SER A 166 15.73 4.58 -5.68
N THR A 167 16.54 4.27 -6.67
CA THR A 167 17.62 5.14 -7.17
C THR A 167 17.07 6.44 -7.75
N PHE A 168 15.99 6.35 -8.51
CA PHE A 168 15.32 7.51 -9.09
C PHE A 168 14.81 8.48 -8.01
N TYR A 169 14.15 8.00 -6.96
CA TYR A 169 13.65 8.81 -5.86
C TYR A 169 14.66 9.07 -4.75
N ARG A 170 15.91 8.59 -4.88
CA ARG A 170 16.99 8.76 -3.90
C ARG A 170 16.59 8.23 -2.52
N LEU A 171 15.93 7.06 -2.48
CA LEU A 171 15.35 6.54 -1.23
C LEU A 171 16.41 6.13 -0.21
N GLU A 172 17.64 5.93 -0.60
CA GLU A 172 18.80 5.74 0.28
C GLU A 172 19.04 6.93 1.23
N GLU A 173 18.54 8.12 0.89
CA GLU A 173 18.67 9.34 1.70
C GLU A 173 17.54 9.50 2.73
N TYR A 174 16.46 8.69 2.60
CA TYR A 174 15.34 8.72 3.53
C TYR A 174 15.53 7.75 4.68
N LYS A 175 14.92 8.10 5.83
CA LYS A 175 14.80 7.21 6.99
C LYS A 175 13.34 7.16 7.41
N ALA A 176 12.86 5.95 7.75
CA ALA A 176 11.49 5.73 8.19
C ALA A 176 11.46 4.64 9.27
N TYR A 177 10.49 4.68 10.17
CA TYR A 177 10.32 3.59 11.13
C TYR A 177 9.64 2.35 10.52
N SER A 178 8.98 2.52 9.38
CA SER A 178 8.32 1.44 8.65
C SER A 178 8.41 1.67 7.15
N TRP A 179 8.73 0.62 6.41
CA TRP A 179 8.83 0.57 4.97
C TRP A 179 8.04 -0.58 4.40
N THR A 180 7.38 -0.36 3.26
CA THR A 180 6.90 -1.43 2.37
C THR A 180 7.46 -1.25 0.98
N ALA A 181 7.69 -2.35 0.25
CA ALA A 181 8.23 -2.35 -1.11
C ALA A 181 7.50 -3.35 -2.00
N HIS A 182 7.43 -3.03 -3.28
CA HIS A 182 6.76 -3.86 -4.28
C HIS A 182 7.52 -3.88 -5.60
N GLY A 183 7.71 -5.08 -6.16
CA GLY A 183 8.13 -5.32 -7.53
C GLY A 183 6.98 -5.95 -8.32
N ARG A 184 6.50 -5.26 -9.34
CA ARG A 184 5.30 -5.64 -10.09
C ARG A 184 5.61 -6.64 -11.19
N TYR A 185 4.72 -7.63 -11.33
CA TYR A 185 4.64 -8.51 -12.50
C TYR A 185 3.18 -8.53 -12.99
N PRO A 186 2.73 -7.51 -13.74
CA PRO A 186 1.34 -7.46 -14.21
C PRO A 186 1.10 -8.49 -15.28
N THR A 187 -0.05 -9.15 -15.20
CA THR A 187 -0.51 -10.14 -16.18
C THR A 187 -1.51 -9.55 -17.17
N ASN A 188 -2.39 -8.65 -16.71
CA ASN A 188 -3.55 -8.16 -17.47
C ASN A 188 -3.60 -6.64 -17.63
N THR A 189 -2.67 -5.89 -17.05
CA THR A 189 -2.69 -4.42 -17.07
C THR A 189 -1.36 -3.86 -17.59
N PRO A 190 -1.38 -2.78 -18.40
CA PRO A 190 -0.16 -2.17 -18.91
C PRO A 190 0.69 -1.59 -17.77
N GLY A 191 1.99 -1.48 -18.03
CA GLY A 191 2.90 -0.73 -17.17
C GLY A 191 2.65 0.78 -17.34
N TRP A 192 2.25 1.47 -16.27
CA TRP A 192 2.16 2.92 -16.24
C TRP A 192 2.35 3.42 -14.79
N TRP A 193 2.75 4.68 -14.63
CA TRP A 193 3.16 5.23 -13.35
C TRP A 193 2.10 5.12 -12.24
N GLY A 194 0.84 5.46 -12.55
CA GLY A 194 -0.25 5.37 -11.58
C GLY A 194 -0.59 3.93 -11.18
N GLY A 195 -0.42 2.97 -12.10
CA GLY A 195 -0.69 1.55 -11.87
C GLY A 195 0.41 0.82 -11.10
N ALA A 196 1.59 1.42 -10.89
CA ALA A 196 2.61 0.86 -10.01
C ALA A 196 2.13 0.84 -8.54
N HIS A 197 2.66 -0.07 -7.75
CA HIS A 197 2.37 -0.20 -6.33
C HIS A 197 3.44 0.49 -5.47
N PRO A 198 3.17 0.84 -4.19
CA PRO A 198 1.93 0.63 -3.44
C PRO A 198 0.74 1.46 -3.90
N PHE A 199 -0.47 1.00 -3.57
CA PHE A 199 -1.66 1.85 -3.54
C PHE A 199 -1.90 2.35 -2.13
N GLY A 200 -2.42 3.58 -2.00
CA GLY A 200 -2.68 4.18 -0.70
C GLY A 200 -3.88 5.11 -0.70
N LEU A 201 -4.55 5.18 0.44
CA LEU A 201 -5.59 6.14 0.76
C LEU A 201 -5.44 6.56 2.22
N LEU A 202 -5.31 7.87 2.47
CA LEU A 202 -4.86 8.41 3.74
C LEU A 202 -3.52 7.76 4.16
N ASP A 203 -3.42 7.32 5.40
CA ASP A 203 -2.24 6.65 5.96
C ASP A 203 -2.15 5.15 5.66
N ARG A 204 -3.13 4.57 4.95
CA ARG A 204 -3.15 3.13 4.65
C ARG A 204 -2.58 2.85 3.28
N THR A 205 -1.61 1.95 3.22
CA THR A 205 -0.98 1.52 1.96
C THR A 205 -1.04 0.01 1.80
N ILE A 206 -1.24 -0.47 0.58
CA ILE A 206 -1.25 -1.90 0.25
C ILE A 206 -0.18 -2.21 -0.78
N VAL A 207 0.65 -3.20 -0.49
CA VAL A 207 1.41 -3.96 -1.47
C VAL A 207 0.80 -5.35 -1.60
N HIS A 208 0.70 -5.86 -2.83
CA HIS A 208 -0.03 -7.08 -3.15
C HIS A 208 0.77 -7.98 -4.09
N ASN A 209 0.88 -9.24 -3.74
CA ASN A 209 1.35 -10.31 -4.60
C ASN A 209 0.22 -11.31 -4.81
N GLY A 210 -0.41 -11.27 -5.97
CA GLY A 210 -1.51 -12.16 -6.31
C GLY A 210 -2.37 -11.62 -7.43
N GLU A 211 -3.51 -12.26 -7.62
CA GLU A 211 -4.55 -11.87 -8.55
C GLU A 211 -5.89 -12.37 -8.02
N ILE A 212 -6.83 -11.46 -7.77
CA ILE A 212 -8.11 -11.82 -7.19
C ILE A 212 -9.17 -12.08 -8.26
N SER A 213 -9.77 -13.24 -8.21
CA SER A 213 -10.85 -13.63 -9.15
C SER A 213 -12.19 -12.94 -8.83
N SER A 214 -12.33 -12.37 -7.64
CA SER A 214 -13.52 -11.64 -7.20
C SER A 214 -13.48 -10.13 -7.51
N TYR A 215 -12.51 -9.66 -8.31
CA TYR A 215 -12.26 -8.25 -8.62
C TYR A 215 -13.53 -7.45 -8.94
N ASP A 216 -14.32 -7.89 -9.92
CA ASP A 216 -15.52 -7.17 -10.36
C ASP A 216 -16.61 -7.10 -9.27
N ALA A 217 -16.80 -8.18 -8.51
CA ALA A 217 -17.75 -8.21 -7.41
C ALA A 217 -17.34 -7.25 -6.30
N ASN A 218 -16.06 -7.29 -5.90
CA ASN A 218 -15.51 -6.42 -4.86
C ASN A 218 -15.56 -4.96 -5.31
N ARG A 219 -15.16 -4.65 -6.56
CA ARG A 219 -15.23 -3.31 -7.14
C ARG A 219 -16.65 -2.74 -7.09
N ARG A 220 -17.62 -3.48 -7.63
CA ARG A 220 -19.03 -3.04 -7.65
C ARG A 220 -19.57 -2.80 -6.24
N PHE A 221 -19.22 -3.66 -5.29
CA PHE A 221 -19.63 -3.48 -3.90
C PHE A 221 -19.09 -2.17 -3.33
N ILE A 222 -17.77 -1.91 -3.47
CA ILE A 222 -17.15 -0.73 -2.87
C ILE A 222 -17.57 0.57 -3.57
N GLU A 223 -17.85 0.53 -4.88
CA GLU A 223 -18.35 1.66 -5.64
C GLU A 223 -19.76 2.11 -5.18
N MET A 224 -20.59 1.20 -4.64
CA MET A 224 -21.88 1.58 -4.03
C MET A 224 -21.74 2.51 -2.82
N TYR A 225 -20.57 2.49 -2.18
CA TYR A 225 -20.24 3.36 -1.04
C TYR A 225 -19.47 4.63 -1.45
N GLY A 226 -19.45 4.95 -2.76
CA GLY A 226 -18.93 6.21 -3.29
C GLY A 226 -17.43 6.21 -3.61
N TYR A 227 -16.74 5.08 -3.49
CA TYR A 227 -15.36 4.94 -4.01
C TYR A 227 -15.38 4.90 -5.55
N LYS A 228 -14.28 5.30 -6.18
CA LYS A 228 -14.13 5.28 -7.63
C LYS A 228 -12.86 4.51 -8.00
N CYS A 229 -13.03 3.31 -8.54
CA CYS A 229 -11.94 2.45 -8.97
C CYS A 229 -11.56 2.79 -10.42
N THR A 230 -10.62 3.71 -10.60
CA THR A 230 -10.26 4.27 -11.91
C THR A 230 -9.05 3.60 -12.56
N LEU A 231 -8.29 2.80 -11.81
CA LEU A 231 -7.00 2.26 -12.24
C LEU A 231 -7.08 0.82 -12.74
N GLN A 232 -8.26 0.19 -12.65
CA GLN A 232 -8.53 -1.16 -13.12
C GLN A 232 -7.56 -2.23 -12.55
N THR A 233 -7.15 -2.05 -11.30
CA THR A 233 -6.28 -2.99 -10.58
C THR A 233 -6.95 -3.47 -9.31
N ASP A 234 -6.78 -4.73 -9.00
CA ASP A 234 -7.30 -5.37 -7.80
C ASP A 234 -6.74 -4.75 -6.51
N THR A 235 -5.50 -4.31 -6.53
CA THR A 235 -4.87 -3.68 -5.36
C THR A 235 -5.49 -2.32 -5.01
N GLU A 236 -5.95 -1.54 -5.99
CA GLU A 236 -6.76 -0.33 -5.73
C GLU A 236 -8.03 -0.70 -4.96
N VAL A 237 -8.74 -1.74 -5.43
CA VAL A 237 -9.98 -2.21 -4.79
C VAL A 237 -9.71 -2.69 -3.37
N ILE A 238 -8.64 -3.48 -3.13
CA ILE A 238 -8.26 -3.95 -1.79
C ILE A 238 -7.95 -2.76 -0.86
N THR A 239 -7.31 -1.71 -1.37
CA THR A 239 -7.01 -0.50 -0.59
C THR A 239 -8.29 0.21 -0.14
N TYR A 240 -9.27 0.33 -1.03
CA TYR A 240 -10.56 0.95 -0.70
C TYR A 240 -11.41 0.07 0.21
N ILE A 241 -11.33 -1.26 0.08
CA ILE A 241 -11.96 -2.20 1.03
C ILE A 241 -11.36 -2.01 2.43
N ALA A 242 -10.04 -1.88 2.55
CA ALA A 242 -9.38 -1.66 3.83
C ALA A 242 -9.82 -0.33 4.46
N ASP A 243 -9.88 0.76 3.70
CA ASP A 243 -10.39 2.04 4.19
C ASP A 243 -11.86 1.94 4.63
N PHE A 244 -12.71 1.33 3.81
CA PHE A 244 -14.13 1.15 4.13
C PHE A 244 -14.34 0.37 5.43
N LEU A 245 -13.67 -0.77 5.59
CA LEU A 245 -13.85 -1.63 6.77
C LEU A 245 -13.24 -0.99 8.03
N LEU A 246 -12.01 -0.45 7.95
CA LEU A 246 -11.31 0.10 9.11
C LEU A 246 -11.82 1.49 9.50
N ARG A 247 -11.98 2.42 8.53
CA ARG A 247 -12.32 3.80 8.81
C ARG A 247 -13.82 4.03 8.93
N ARG A 248 -14.62 3.58 7.95
CA ARG A 248 -16.08 3.81 7.95
C ARG A 248 -16.85 2.81 8.79
N GLN A 249 -16.49 1.53 8.76
CA GLN A 249 -17.16 0.48 9.55
C GLN A 249 -16.54 0.30 10.95
N LYS A 250 -15.39 0.93 11.23
CA LYS A 250 -14.68 0.87 12.52
C LYS A 250 -14.31 -0.56 12.94
N LEU A 251 -14.11 -1.47 11.98
CA LEU A 251 -13.67 -2.82 12.27
C LEU A 251 -12.19 -2.84 12.66
N SER A 252 -11.82 -3.81 13.49
CA SER A 252 -10.43 -4.10 13.81
C SER A 252 -9.70 -4.78 12.65
N LEU A 253 -8.37 -4.83 12.70
CA LEU A 253 -7.55 -5.54 11.70
C LEU A 253 -7.89 -7.05 11.63
N HIS A 254 -8.21 -7.67 12.78
CA HIS A 254 -8.66 -9.07 12.82
C HIS A 254 -10.01 -9.27 12.13
N GLU A 255 -10.95 -8.36 12.33
CA GLU A 255 -12.25 -8.40 11.66
C GLU A 255 -12.12 -8.11 10.16
N LEU A 256 -11.26 -7.15 9.76
CA LEU A 256 -10.92 -6.95 8.34
C LEU A 256 -10.40 -8.27 7.73
N ALA A 257 -9.45 -8.94 8.34
CA ALA A 257 -8.94 -10.22 7.87
C ALA A 257 -10.05 -11.29 7.80
N ALA A 258 -10.92 -11.34 8.81
CA ALA A 258 -12.08 -12.24 8.85
C ALA A 258 -13.15 -11.94 7.76
N VAL A 259 -13.16 -10.74 7.20
CA VAL A 259 -14.02 -10.37 6.05
C VAL A 259 -13.34 -10.77 4.75
N ILE A 260 -12.13 -10.24 4.48
CA ILE A 260 -11.49 -10.40 3.15
C ILE A 260 -10.91 -11.80 2.92
N ALA A 261 -10.45 -12.48 3.98
CA ALA A 261 -9.98 -13.86 3.96
C ALA A 261 -10.88 -14.79 4.80
N ALA A 262 -12.19 -14.60 4.72
CA ALA A 262 -13.16 -15.26 5.61
C ALA A 262 -12.94 -16.78 5.72
N PRO A 263 -12.91 -17.34 6.94
CA PRO A 263 -12.79 -18.77 7.15
C PRO A 263 -13.90 -19.57 6.48
N PHE A 264 -13.65 -20.85 6.15
CA PHE A 264 -14.69 -21.74 5.64
C PHE A 264 -15.80 -21.97 6.69
N TRP A 265 -17.00 -22.31 6.26
CA TRP A 265 -18.14 -22.51 7.13
C TRP A 265 -17.92 -23.64 8.17
N ASP A 266 -17.24 -24.71 7.75
CA ASP A 266 -16.89 -25.79 8.65
C ASP A 266 -15.85 -25.38 9.72
N THR A 267 -14.92 -24.49 9.34
CA THR A 267 -13.98 -23.87 10.29
C THR A 267 -14.71 -22.98 11.29
N ILE A 268 -15.67 -22.18 10.83
CA ILE A 268 -16.50 -21.34 11.68
C ILE A 268 -17.31 -22.22 12.65
N ALA A 269 -17.91 -23.31 12.16
CA ALA A 269 -18.73 -24.21 12.97
C ALA A 269 -17.95 -24.90 14.14
N ARG A 270 -16.62 -24.96 14.05
CA ARG A 270 -15.76 -25.53 15.10
C ARG A 270 -15.27 -24.52 16.13
N LYS A 271 -15.55 -23.22 15.95
CA LYS A 271 -15.20 -22.18 16.92
C LYS A 271 -16.15 -22.21 18.12
N ASP A 272 -15.80 -21.48 19.18
CA ASP A 272 -16.73 -21.24 20.28
C ASP A 272 -17.97 -20.46 19.83
N PRO A 273 -19.12 -20.51 20.54
CA PRO A 273 -20.36 -19.90 20.10
C PRO A 273 -20.29 -18.38 19.86
N ALA A 274 -19.48 -17.66 20.64
CA ALA A 274 -19.32 -16.22 20.48
C ALA A 274 -18.56 -15.89 19.18
N ALA A 275 -17.44 -16.58 18.93
CA ALA A 275 -16.68 -16.45 17.72
C ALA A 275 -17.46 -16.91 16.48
N GLN A 276 -18.27 -17.99 16.57
CA GLN A 276 -19.18 -18.40 15.50
C GLN A 276 -20.13 -17.29 15.09
N LYS A 277 -20.77 -16.64 16.08
CA LYS A 277 -21.72 -15.55 15.85
C LYS A 277 -21.05 -14.37 15.12
N ILE A 278 -19.86 -13.95 15.56
CA ILE A 278 -19.10 -12.85 14.96
C ILE A 278 -18.71 -13.19 13.51
N HIS A 279 -18.08 -14.34 13.29
CA HIS A 279 -17.65 -14.73 11.94
C HIS A 279 -18.83 -14.94 10.97
N THR A 280 -19.93 -15.49 11.46
CA THR A 280 -21.16 -15.64 10.66
C THR A 280 -21.72 -14.28 10.27
N TYR A 281 -21.78 -13.34 11.23
CA TYR A 281 -22.23 -11.97 10.97
C TYR A 281 -21.34 -11.28 9.90
N LEU A 282 -20.02 -11.25 10.12
CA LEU A 282 -19.07 -10.61 9.21
C LEU A 282 -19.16 -11.21 7.80
N ARG A 283 -19.19 -12.54 7.70
CA ARG A 283 -19.25 -13.25 6.43
C ARG A 283 -20.59 -13.08 5.68
N THR A 284 -21.68 -12.81 6.39
CA THR A 284 -23.00 -12.57 5.81
C THR A 284 -23.16 -11.10 5.39
N VAL A 285 -22.83 -10.17 6.29
CA VAL A 285 -23.01 -8.73 6.05
C VAL A 285 -22.05 -8.22 4.98
N PHE A 286 -20.80 -8.66 5.00
CA PHE A 286 -19.77 -8.22 4.07
C PHE A 286 -19.43 -9.28 3.00
N ALA A 287 -20.40 -10.12 2.63
CA ALA A 287 -20.18 -11.20 1.66
C ALA A 287 -19.56 -10.73 0.33
N GLY A 288 -19.94 -9.55 -0.15
CA GLY A 288 -19.39 -8.94 -1.37
C GLY A 288 -17.95 -8.45 -1.26
N LEU A 289 -17.36 -8.44 -0.05
CA LEU A 289 -15.97 -8.06 0.20
C LEU A 289 -15.05 -9.26 0.45
N LEU A 290 -15.58 -10.49 0.43
CA LEU A 290 -14.73 -11.68 0.43
C LEU A 290 -13.85 -11.67 -0.82
N ILE A 291 -12.54 -11.75 -0.60
CA ILE A 291 -11.57 -11.86 -1.68
C ILE A 291 -11.34 -13.34 -2.01
N THR A 292 -11.51 -13.69 -3.27
CA THR A 292 -11.21 -15.02 -3.80
C THR A 292 -10.05 -14.96 -4.79
N GLY A 293 -9.30 -16.04 -4.89
CA GLY A 293 -8.07 -16.13 -5.65
C GLY A 293 -6.82 -16.04 -4.75
N PRO A 294 -5.64 -16.26 -5.34
CA PRO A 294 -4.39 -16.21 -4.58
C PRO A 294 -3.98 -14.77 -4.25
N PHE A 295 -3.75 -14.47 -2.98
CA PHE A 295 -3.18 -13.18 -2.56
C PHE A 295 -2.27 -13.28 -1.34
N SER A 296 -1.26 -12.42 -1.32
CA SER A 296 -0.52 -11.99 -0.15
C SER A 296 -0.51 -10.47 -0.14
N ILE A 297 -0.92 -9.86 0.94
CA ILE A 297 -0.89 -8.40 1.11
C ILE A 297 -0.08 -8.01 2.34
N ILE A 298 0.52 -6.81 2.26
CA ILE A 298 1.00 -6.10 3.44
C ILE A 298 0.28 -4.75 3.46
N LEU A 299 -0.52 -4.53 4.48
CA LEU A 299 -1.16 -3.27 4.80
C LEU A 299 -0.25 -2.51 5.75
N GLY A 300 0.33 -1.38 5.30
CA GLY A 300 0.99 -0.41 6.15
C GLY A 300 0.00 0.65 6.62
N TYR A 301 0.18 1.13 7.85
CA TYR A 301 -0.59 2.23 8.44
C TYR A 301 0.25 2.97 9.47
N THR A 302 -0.18 4.16 9.86
CA THR A 302 0.52 4.92 10.91
C THR A 302 0.61 4.12 12.20
N GLY A 303 1.82 3.87 12.67
CA GLY A 303 2.10 3.10 13.88
C GLY A 303 2.06 1.58 13.71
N GLY A 304 1.98 1.02 12.49
CA GLY A 304 2.01 -0.43 12.34
C GLY A 304 1.93 -0.97 10.93
N MET A 305 1.85 -2.30 10.86
CA MET A 305 1.55 -3.03 9.63
C MET A 305 0.86 -4.36 9.91
N MET A 306 0.12 -4.84 8.92
CA MET A 306 -0.50 -6.17 8.93
C MET A 306 -0.14 -6.92 7.65
N ALA A 307 0.32 -8.15 7.79
CA ALA A 307 0.48 -9.07 6.69
C ALA A 307 -0.63 -10.12 6.70
N LEU A 308 -1.15 -10.46 5.53
CA LEU A 308 -2.24 -11.42 5.39
C LEU A 308 -2.13 -12.18 4.08
N ASN A 309 -2.27 -13.51 4.15
CA ASN A 309 -2.45 -14.38 3.00
C ASN A 309 -3.93 -14.69 2.78
N ASP A 310 -4.26 -15.08 1.54
CA ASP A 310 -5.53 -15.76 1.29
C ASP A 310 -5.71 -16.97 2.21
N ARG A 311 -6.97 -17.36 2.45
CA ARG A 311 -7.31 -18.44 3.39
C ARG A 311 -6.75 -19.82 3.04
N LEU A 312 -6.30 -20.04 1.80
CA LEU A 312 -5.65 -21.27 1.34
C LEU A 312 -4.13 -21.17 1.29
N LYS A 313 -3.58 -19.95 1.52
CA LYS A 313 -2.15 -19.66 1.44
C LYS A 313 -1.54 -20.04 0.10
N LEU A 314 -2.17 -19.59 -0.97
CA LEU A 314 -1.72 -19.87 -2.34
C LEU A 314 -0.50 -19.04 -2.77
N ARG A 315 -0.20 -17.96 -2.04
CA ARG A 315 1.01 -17.14 -2.24
C ARG A 315 1.97 -17.26 -1.06
N ALA A 316 3.26 -17.24 -1.39
CA ALA A 316 4.30 -17.28 -0.38
C ALA A 316 4.40 -15.96 0.38
N MET A 317 4.56 -16.04 1.68
CA MET A 317 4.92 -14.93 2.57
C MET A 317 5.61 -15.51 3.80
N VAL A 318 6.71 -14.88 4.21
CA VAL A 318 7.55 -15.25 5.34
C VAL A 318 7.74 -14.03 6.22
N THR A 319 7.81 -14.23 7.51
CA THR A 319 8.14 -13.22 8.52
C THR A 319 9.40 -13.62 9.26
N GLY A 320 10.14 -12.65 9.77
CA GLY A 320 11.29 -12.86 10.63
C GLY A 320 11.52 -11.63 11.50
N SER A 321 12.26 -11.77 12.59
CA SER A 321 12.52 -10.65 13.50
C SER A 321 13.91 -10.74 14.11
N LYS A 322 14.45 -9.57 14.47
CA LYS A 322 15.63 -9.40 15.30
C LYS A 322 15.45 -8.16 16.17
N ASP A 323 15.57 -8.30 17.47
CA ASP A 323 15.36 -7.23 18.45
C ASP A 323 14.01 -6.50 18.24
N ASP A 324 14.06 -5.20 17.91
CA ASP A 324 12.89 -4.39 17.61
C ASP A 324 12.45 -4.44 16.15
N CYS A 325 13.30 -4.98 15.26
CA CYS A 325 13.03 -5.03 13.83
C CYS A 325 12.22 -6.27 13.45
N VAL A 326 11.16 -6.09 12.69
CA VAL A 326 10.37 -7.17 12.07
C VAL A 326 10.40 -7.00 10.57
N CYS A 327 10.72 -8.08 9.87
CA CYS A 327 10.77 -8.15 8.41
C CYS A 327 9.68 -9.10 7.89
N ILE A 328 9.08 -8.74 6.77
CA ILE A 328 8.07 -9.54 6.05
C ILE A 328 8.44 -9.53 4.57
N ALA A 329 8.42 -10.68 3.89
CA ALA A 329 8.72 -10.72 2.47
C ALA A 329 8.07 -11.94 1.78
N SER A 330 8.04 -11.92 0.45
CA SER A 330 7.66 -13.09 -0.34
C SER A 330 8.63 -14.25 -0.16
N GLU A 331 9.90 -13.98 0.15
CA GLU A 331 10.97 -14.99 0.27
C GLU A 331 11.88 -14.70 1.48
N GLU A 332 12.40 -15.77 2.11
CA GLU A 332 13.34 -15.66 3.24
C GLU A 332 14.63 -14.92 2.84
N ALA A 333 15.12 -15.10 1.61
CA ALA A 333 16.32 -14.42 1.12
C ALA A 333 16.22 -12.89 1.27
N ALA A 334 15.04 -12.33 1.04
CA ALA A 334 14.81 -10.90 1.22
C ALA A 334 14.88 -10.49 2.71
N ILE A 335 14.35 -11.31 3.62
CA ILE A 335 14.47 -11.07 5.07
C ILE A 335 15.94 -11.08 5.48
N ARG A 336 16.70 -12.06 5.04
CA ARG A 336 18.14 -12.18 5.33
C ARG A 336 18.97 -11.03 4.74
N ALA A 337 18.55 -10.45 3.64
CA ALA A 337 19.18 -9.28 3.07
C ALA A 337 18.90 -7.98 3.85
N MET A 338 17.69 -7.88 4.44
CA MET A 338 17.32 -6.77 5.33
C MET A 338 17.92 -6.90 6.72
N GLU A 339 17.85 -8.11 7.28
CA GLU A 339 18.33 -8.44 8.63
C GLU A 339 19.04 -9.81 8.58
N PRO A 340 20.39 -9.83 8.43
CA PRO A 340 21.16 -11.08 8.29
C PRO A 340 20.98 -12.05 9.46
N ASP A 341 20.86 -11.50 10.67
CA ASP A 341 20.74 -12.25 11.92
C ASP A 341 19.27 -12.47 12.32
N ALA A 342 18.32 -12.37 11.35
CA ALA A 342 16.92 -12.58 11.62
C ALA A 342 16.65 -13.95 12.25
N GLU A 343 15.87 -13.93 13.30
CA GLU A 343 15.38 -15.08 14.05
C GLU A 343 13.86 -15.26 13.84
N ASN A 344 13.27 -16.29 14.43
CA ASN A 344 11.83 -16.53 14.38
C ASN A 344 11.26 -16.48 12.96
N ILE A 345 11.99 -17.05 12.00
CA ILE A 345 11.55 -17.07 10.60
C ILE A 345 10.49 -18.15 10.45
N TYR A 346 9.31 -17.74 10.03
CA TYR A 346 8.20 -18.65 9.74
C TYR A 346 7.22 -18.05 8.73
N ALA A 347 6.39 -18.90 8.17
CA ALA A 347 5.36 -18.50 7.22
C ALA A 347 3.99 -18.46 7.94
N PRO A 348 3.35 -17.30 8.11
CA PRO A 348 2.03 -17.16 8.75
C PRO A 348 0.99 -18.06 8.10
N ALA A 349 0.00 -18.51 8.86
CA ALA A 349 -1.08 -19.35 8.35
C ALA A 349 -2.00 -18.56 7.39
N GLY A 350 -2.64 -19.28 6.46
CA GLY A 350 -3.60 -18.68 5.55
C GLY A 350 -4.82 -18.12 6.28
N GLY A 351 -5.22 -16.89 5.94
CA GLY A 351 -6.35 -16.19 6.56
C GLY A 351 -6.10 -15.65 7.96
N GLU A 352 -4.93 -15.88 8.55
CA GLU A 352 -4.55 -15.33 9.84
C GLU A 352 -3.70 -14.07 9.67
N PRO A 353 -4.11 -12.93 10.23
CA PRO A 353 -3.34 -11.69 10.13
C PRO A 353 -2.11 -11.73 11.05
N PHE A 354 -0.94 -11.42 10.49
CA PHE A 354 0.26 -11.13 11.27
C PHE A 354 0.36 -9.61 11.44
N ILE A 355 0.16 -9.14 12.67
CA ILE A 355 0.08 -7.70 13.00
C ILE A 355 1.29 -7.30 13.84
N VAL A 356 1.92 -6.19 13.45
CA VAL A 356 3.01 -5.56 14.18
C VAL A 356 2.67 -4.10 14.43
N ASN A 357 2.72 -3.68 15.68
CA ASN A 357 2.52 -2.28 16.07
C ASN A 357 3.81 -1.70 16.66
N VAL A 358 4.01 -0.43 16.40
CA VAL A 358 5.02 0.39 17.07
C VAL A 358 4.51 0.71 18.48
N LYS A 359 5.39 0.76 19.46
CA LYS A 359 5.04 1.17 20.83
C LYS A 359 4.42 2.58 20.83
N GLU A 360 3.38 2.77 21.63
CA GLU A 360 2.74 4.07 21.77
C GLU A 360 3.75 5.16 22.17
N GLY A 361 3.63 6.33 21.52
CA GLY A 361 4.52 7.47 21.74
C GLY A 361 5.85 7.44 20.98
N CYS A 362 6.09 6.41 20.15
CA CYS A 362 7.32 6.26 19.36
C CYS A 362 7.15 6.64 17.87
N PHE A 363 6.03 7.21 17.44
CA PHE A 363 5.75 7.56 16.03
C PHE A 363 4.95 8.85 15.88
#